data_57e979718549424228a962987b2e6338
#
_entry.id   57e979718549424228a962987b2e6338
#
_cell.length_a   1.000
_cell.length_b   1.000
_cell.length_c   1.000
_cell.angle_alpha   90.00
_cell.angle_beta   90.00
_cell.angle_gamma   90.00
#
_symmetry.space_group_name_H-M   'P 1'
#
loop_
_entity.id
_entity.type
_entity.pdbx_description
1 polymer ?
#
loop_
_entity_poly.entity_id
_entity_poly.type
_entity_poly.pdbx_seq_one_letter_code
_entity_poly.pdbx_strand_id
1 'polypeptide(L)'
;MTNQELAKVANEVRKGVVTAVHAAKSGHPGGSLGAADIMAYLYFEEMNIDPADPHKADRDRFVLSKGHAAPGLYSVLANRGYFPVEELETLRHIGSRLQGHPNMNDAPGIDMSTGSLGQGISAAVGMALAAKHWGDSYRVYTLLGDGECEEGQVWEAAMFAGNHDLDNLVAIVDHNGLQIDGSIDEVNSAMPLADKFRAFKWHVIELADGNDMAQIAAAFAEARKVSASPVAIIAETVKGKGVSFMENQVGWHGKAPNDEQFEQAMAELAAAGEEL
;
A
#
# COMPACT_ATOMS: atom_id res chain seq x y z
N MET A 1 19.17 -0.07 -1.59
CA MET A 1 19.10 -0.38 -3.04
C MET A 1 19.13 0.92 -3.85
N THR A 2 19.52 0.90 -5.13
CA THR A 2 19.36 2.06 -6.04
C THR A 2 17.89 2.23 -6.41
N ASN A 3 17.50 3.44 -6.83
CA ASN A 3 16.14 3.70 -7.31
C ASN A 3 15.76 2.80 -8.51
N GLN A 4 16.73 2.49 -9.38
CA GLN A 4 16.52 1.58 -10.51
C GLN A 4 16.27 0.13 -10.05
N GLU A 5 17.02 -0.36 -9.08
CA GLU A 5 16.78 -1.70 -8.50
C GLU A 5 15.41 -1.79 -7.84
N LEU A 6 14.98 -0.73 -7.13
CA LEU A 6 13.66 -0.65 -6.51
C LEU A 6 12.54 -0.59 -7.55
N ALA A 7 12.74 0.13 -8.66
CA ALA A 7 11.78 0.17 -9.76
C ALA A 7 11.62 -1.21 -10.42
N LYS A 8 12.71 -1.98 -10.56
CA LYS A 8 12.65 -3.39 -11.01
C LYS A 8 11.84 -4.25 -10.02
N VAL A 9 12.06 -4.09 -8.73
CA VAL A 9 11.25 -4.79 -7.71
C VAL A 9 9.78 -4.43 -7.84
N ALA A 10 9.44 -3.14 -7.98
CA ALA A 10 8.06 -2.71 -8.18
C ALA A 10 7.42 -3.33 -9.42
N ASN A 11 8.20 -3.48 -10.50
CA ASN A 11 7.73 -4.16 -11.71
C ASN A 11 7.48 -5.66 -11.47
N GLU A 12 8.34 -6.37 -10.73
CA GLU A 12 8.08 -7.76 -10.33
C GLU A 12 6.85 -7.88 -9.42
N VAL A 13 6.64 -6.91 -8.50
CA VAL A 13 5.40 -6.83 -7.70
C VAL A 13 4.18 -6.72 -8.60
N ARG A 14 4.21 -5.89 -9.66
CA ARG A 14 3.11 -5.76 -10.64
C ARG A 14 2.84 -7.07 -11.38
N LYS A 15 3.88 -7.79 -11.82
CA LYS A 15 3.73 -9.11 -12.44
C LYS A 15 3.03 -10.10 -11.50
N GLY A 16 3.44 -10.13 -10.23
CA GLY A 16 2.80 -10.97 -9.22
C GLY A 16 1.33 -10.60 -8.96
N VAL A 17 0.98 -9.30 -8.97
CA VAL A 17 -0.42 -8.83 -8.88
C VAL A 17 -1.26 -9.38 -10.03
N VAL A 18 -0.78 -9.22 -11.26
CA VAL A 18 -1.49 -9.68 -12.48
C VAL A 18 -1.66 -11.20 -12.46
N THR A 19 -0.59 -11.94 -12.09
CA THR A 19 -0.62 -13.40 -11.94
C THR A 19 -1.65 -13.85 -10.90
N ALA A 20 -1.62 -13.27 -9.70
CA ALA A 20 -2.52 -13.65 -8.61
C ALA A 20 -3.99 -13.41 -8.96
N VAL A 21 -4.30 -12.22 -9.48
CA VAL A 21 -5.68 -11.84 -9.81
C VAL A 21 -6.21 -12.65 -11.01
N HIS A 22 -5.36 -12.93 -12.00
CA HIS A 22 -5.71 -13.79 -13.14
C HIS A 22 -6.00 -15.23 -12.70
N ALA A 23 -5.12 -15.85 -11.90
CA ALA A 23 -5.32 -17.21 -11.40
C ALA A 23 -6.60 -17.35 -10.57
N ALA A 24 -6.89 -16.37 -9.72
CA ALA A 24 -8.09 -16.33 -8.90
C ALA A 24 -9.37 -16.03 -9.70
N LYS A 25 -9.28 -15.55 -10.95
CA LYS A 25 -10.39 -14.99 -11.74
C LYS A 25 -11.19 -13.93 -10.95
N SER A 26 -10.56 -13.31 -9.97
CA SER A 26 -11.16 -12.35 -9.03
C SER A 26 -10.07 -11.57 -8.31
N GLY A 27 -10.33 -10.31 -7.97
CA GLY A 27 -9.39 -9.49 -7.18
C GLY A 27 -9.37 -8.03 -7.63
N HIS A 28 -8.48 -7.26 -7.01
CA HIS A 28 -8.40 -5.82 -7.21
C HIS A 28 -7.03 -5.42 -7.79
N PRO A 29 -6.84 -5.48 -9.12
CA PRO A 29 -5.56 -5.16 -9.73
C PRO A 29 -5.24 -3.66 -9.70
N GLY A 30 -6.20 -2.78 -9.99
CA GLY A 30 -5.93 -1.36 -10.22
C GLY A 30 -5.20 -0.67 -9.07
N GLY A 31 -5.75 -0.74 -7.85
CA GLY A 31 -5.14 -0.14 -6.67
C GLY A 31 -3.87 -0.85 -6.19
N SER A 32 -3.71 -2.14 -6.52
CA SER A 32 -2.51 -2.92 -6.23
C SER A 32 -1.34 -2.53 -7.13
N LEU A 33 -1.61 -2.38 -8.43
CA LEU A 33 -0.62 -1.96 -9.45
C LEU A 33 -0.14 -0.51 -9.21
N GLY A 34 -1.07 0.40 -8.89
CA GLY A 34 -0.75 1.81 -8.61
C GLY A 34 0.17 2.00 -7.39
N ALA A 35 -0.02 1.19 -6.36
CA ALA A 35 0.74 1.29 -5.12
C ALA A 35 2.03 0.43 -5.08
N ALA A 36 2.38 -0.25 -6.18
CA ALA A 36 3.50 -1.20 -6.20
C ALA A 36 4.85 -0.53 -5.88
N ASP A 37 5.09 0.69 -6.36
CA ASP A 37 6.35 1.43 -6.11
C ASP A 37 6.49 1.80 -4.64
N ILE A 38 5.43 2.30 -4.02
CA ILE A 38 5.39 2.65 -2.59
C ILE A 38 5.64 1.39 -1.74
N MET A 39 4.97 0.28 -2.05
CA MET A 39 5.16 -0.96 -1.31
C MET A 39 6.55 -1.55 -1.52
N ALA A 40 7.10 -1.49 -2.73
CA ALA A 40 8.47 -1.93 -3.01
C ALA A 40 9.47 -1.11 -2.19
N TYR A 41 9.34 0.22 -2.16
CA TYR A 41 10.21 1.07 -1.36
C TYR A 41 10.12 0.73 0.14
N LEU A 42 8.91 0.60 0.68
CA LEU A 42 8.68 0.25 2.09
C LEU A 42 9.38 -1.06 2.47
N TYR A 43 9.15 -2.13 1.73
CA TYR A 43 9.61 -3.47 2.10
C TYR A 43 11.08 -3.74 1.76
N PHE A 44 11.68 -3.00 0.82
CA PHE A 44 13.05 -3.27 0.38
C PHE A 44 14.07 -2.22 0.84
N GLU A 45 13.62 -1.02 1.28
CA GLU A 45 14.52 0.06 1.67
C GLU A 45 14.15 0.70 3.02
N GLU A 46 12.87 1.00 3.28
CA GLU A 46 12.46 1.84 4.41
C GLU A 46 12.35 1.08 5.73
N MET A 47 11.65 -0.06 5.71
CA MET A 47 11.23 -0.76 6.93
C MET A 47 12.33 -1.64 7.50
N ASN A 48 12.50 -1.61 8.83
CA ASN A 48 13.27 -2.59 9.58
C ASN A 48 12.47 -3.89 9.71
N ILE A 49 12.68 -4.81 8.78
CA ILE A 49 12.00 -6.11 8.72
C ILE A 49 12.97 -7.23 8.37
N ASP A 50 12.66 -8.44 8.82
CA ASP A 50 13.39 -9.66 8.48
C ASP A 50 12.41 -10.77 8.08
N PRO A 51 12.39 -11.19 6.81
CA PRO A 51 11.53 -12.30 6.37
C PRO A 51 11.83 -13.63 7.08
N ALA A 52 13.05 -13.84 7.56
CA ALA A 52 13.42 -15.05 8.30
C ALA A 52 12.88 -15.04 9.74
N ASP A 53 12.60 -13.85 10.28
CA ASP A 53 11.95 -13.68 11.59
C ASP A 53 10.78 -12.68 11.50
N PRO A 54 9.64 -13.11 10.95
CA PRO A 54 8.48 -12.25 10.75
C PRO A 54 7.80 -11.78 12.04
N HIS A 55 8.25 -12.31 13.19
CA HIS A 55 7.73 -11.95 14.51
C HIS A 55 8.73 -11.18 15.36
N LYS A 56 9.86 -10.77 14.81
CA LYS A 56 10.86 -9.97 15.50
C LYS A 56 10.22 -8.77 16.21
N ALA A 57 10.49 -8.59 17.49
CA ALA A 57 9.76 -7.64 18.34
C ALA A 57 9.96 -6.17 17.92
N ASP A 58 11.19 -5.82 17.52
CA ASP A 58 11.62 -4.47 17.15
C ASP A 58 11.42 -4.13 15.65
N ARG A 59 10.79 -5.05 14.88
CA ARG A 59 10.49 -4.79 13.47
C ARG A 59 9.44 -3.69 13.32
N ASP A 60 9.51 -2.94 12.23
CA ASP A 60 8.46 -2.01 11.85
C ASP A 60 7.15 -2.75 11.50
N ARG A 61 6.03 -2.03 11.50
CA ARG A 61 4.69 -2.56 11.22
C ARG A 61 4.13 -1.89 9.98
N PHE A 62 3.44 -2.69 9.14
CA PHE A 62 2.72 -2.17 7.99
C PHE A 62 1.26 -2.60 8.02
N VAL A 63 0.35 -1.63 7.95
CA VAL A 63 -1.09 -1.85 7.85
C VAL A 63 -1.59 -1.42 6.48
N LEU A 64 -1.98 -2.39 5.64
CA LEU A 64 -2.66 -2.10 4.39
C LEU A 64 -4.12 -1.72 4.69
N SER A 65 -4.41 -0.44 4.97
CA SER A 65 -5.75 0.02 5.35
C SER A 65 -6.75 -0.20 4.22
N LYS A 66 -6.37 0.11 2.96
CA LYS A 66 -7.12 -0.29 1.76
C LYS A 66 -6.95 -1.78 1.46
N GLY A 67 -7.49 -2.63 2.33
CA GLY A 67 -7.24 -4.07 2.34
C GLY A 67 -7.58 -4.81 1.05
N HIS A 68 -8.41 -4.23 0.17
CA HIS A 68 -8.69 -4.76 -1.15
C HIS A 68 -7.45 -4.82 -2.06
N ALA A 69 -6.41 -3.98 -1.83
CA ALA A 69 -5.13 -4.06 -2.53
C ALA A 69 -4.23 -5.22 -2.01
N ALA A 70 -4.80 -6.23 -1.35
CA ALA A 70 -4.11 -7.43 -0.89
C ALA A 70 -3.23 -8.10 -1.96
N PRO A 71 -3.60 -8.20 -3.25
CA PRO A 71 -2.71 -8.76 -4.26
C PRO A 71 -1.35 -8.07 -4.34
N GLY A 72 -1.31 -6.74 -4.15
CA GLY A 72 -0.06 -5.97 -4.09
C GLY A 72 0.77 -6.32 -2.85
N LEU A 73 0.11 -6.39 -1.67
CA LEU A 73 0.78 -6.78 -0.43
C LEU A 73 1.33 -8.21 -0.50
N TYR A 74 0.55 -9.16 -0.99
CA TYR A 74 1.03 -10.54 -1.13
C TYR A 74 2.20 -10.63 -2.11
N SER A 75 2.13 -9.90 -3.22
CA SER A 75 3.21 -9.89 -4.21
C SER A 75 4.49 -9.30 -3.62
N VAL A 76 4.44 -8.18 -2.89
CA VAL A 76 5.65 -7.61 -2.28
C VAL A 76 6.21 -8.50 -1.18
N LEU A 77 5.37 -9.15 -0.37
CA LEU A 77 5.80 -10.11 0.65
C LEU A 77 6.49 -11.33 0.05
N ALA A 78 5.93 -11.91 -1.03
CA ALA A 78 6.53 -13.04 -1.75
C ALA A 78 7.89 -12.64 -2.34
N ASN A 79 7.98 -11.52 -3.06
CA ASN A 79 9.23 -11.02 -3.62
C ASN A 79 10.27 -10.66 -2.53
N ARG A 80 9.81 -10.28 -1.32
CA ARG A 80 10.69 -10.02 -0.18
C ARG A 80 11.18 -11.31 0.51
N GLY A 81 10.56 -12.45 0.20
CA GLY A 81 10.97 -13.77 0.69
C GLY A 81 10.22 -14.28 1.92
N TYR A 82 9.04 -13.75 2.24
CA TYR A 82 8.19 -14.28 3.31
C TYR A 82 7.56 -15.63 2.96
N PHE A 83 7.31 -15.87 1.68
CA PHE A 83 6.80 -17.14 1.13
C PHE A 83 7.12 -17.22 -0.39
N PRO A 84 7.04 -18.43 -1.00
CA PRO A 84 7.34 -18.61 -2.42
C PRO A 84 6.44 -17.78 -3.33
N VAL A 85 7.01 -17.21 -4.40
CA VAL A 85 6.27 -16.38 -5.38
C VAL A 85 5.18 -17.19 -6.08
N GLU A 86 5.40 -18.48 -6.27
CA GLU A 86 4.44 -19.40 -6.91
C GLU A 86 3.13 -19.52 -6.12
N GLU A 87 3.13 -19.25 -4.82
CA GLU A 87 1.91 -19.24 -4.02
C GLU A 87 0.91 -18.14 -4.44
N LEU A 88 1.36 -17.11 -5.14
CA LEU A 88 0.48 -16.04 -5.64
C LEU A 88 -0.65 -16.59 -6.52
N GLU A 89 -0.42 -17.69 -7.24
CA GLU A 89 -1.43 -18.36 -8.06
C GLU A 89 -2.56 -18.99 -7.22
N THR A 90 -2.39 -19.09 -5.90
CA THR A 90 -3.40 -19.65 -5.00
C THR A 90 -4.33 -18.59 -4.39
N LEU A 91 -4.21 -17.33 -4.80
CA LEU A 91 -5.05 -16.24 -4.28
C LEU A 91 -6.54 -16.63 -4.29
N ARG A 92 -7.21 -16.48 -3.14
CA ARG A 92 -8.66 -16.77 -2.95
C ARG A 92 -9.07 -18.23 -3.20
N HIS A 93 -8.15 -19.14 -3.44
CA HIS A 93 -8.50 -20.58 -3.52
C HIS A 93 -8.82 -21.14 -2.12
N ILE A 94 -9.69 -22.14 -2.08
CA ILE A 94 -10.03 -22.82 -0.82
C ILE A 94 -8.76 -23.45 -0.23
N GLY A 95 -8.49 -23.14 1.03
CA GLY A 95 -7.30 -23.63 1.75
C GLY A 95 -6.03 -22.82 1.53
N SER A 96 -6.05 -21.81 0.66
CA SER A 96 -4.93 -20.86 0.53
C SER A 96 -4.88 -19.91 1.73
N ARG A 97 -3.67 -19.54 2.16
CA ARG A 97 -3.45 -18.46 3.13
C ARG A 97 -3.61 -17.06 2.51
N LEU A 98 -3.61 -16.95 1.18
CA LEU A 98 -3.77 -15.70 0.46
C LEU A 98 -5.26 -15.39 0.25
N GLN A 99 -5.87 -14.83 1.29
CA GLN A 99 -7.28 -14.47 1.31
C GLN A 99 -7.58 -13.25 0.43
N GLY A 100 -8.84 -12.99 0.13
CA GLY A 100 -9.27 -11.82 -0.66
C GLY A 100 -8.89 -10.46 -0.05
N HIS A 101 -8.72 -10.43 1.28
CA HIS A 101 -8.17 -9.33 2.07
C HIS A 101 -7.12 -9.89 3.03
N PRO A 102 -6.17 -9.07 3.52
CA PRO A 102 -5.12 -9.56 4.40
C PRO A 102 -5.68 -10.17 5.69
N ASN A 103 -5.15 -11.34 6.06
CA ASN A 103 -5.43 -11.98 7.34
C ASN A 103 -4.12 -12.21 8.09
N MET A 104 -3.95 -11.56 9.24
CA MET A 104 -2.73 -11.60 10.05
C MET A 104 -2.44 -12.98 10.66
N ASN A 105 -3.45 -13.87 10.70
CA ASN A 105 -3.28 -15.22 11.26
C ASN A 105 -2.84 -16.26 10.21
N ASP A 106 -2.93 -15.93 8.91
CA ASP A 106 -2.73 -16.92 7.85
C ASP A 106 -1.38 -16.75 7.13
N ALA A 107 -1.01 -15.52 6.76
CA ALA A 107 0.20 -15.29 5.98
C ALA A 107 1.26 -14.51 6.79
N PRO A 108 2.54 -14.94 6.75
CA PRO A 108 3.61 -14.24 7.44
C PRO A 108 3.85 -12.85 6.84
N GLY A 109 4.22 -11.90 7.69
CA GLY A 109 4.49 -10.51 7.28
C GLY A 109 3.23 -9.63 7.21
N ILE A 110 2.06 -10.15 7.55
CA ILE A 110 0.82 -9.35 7.68
C ILE A 110 0.60 -8.97 9.13
N ASP A 111 0.62 -7.67 9.41
CA ASP A 111 0.52 -7.13 10.76
C ASP A 111 -0.92 -6.94 11.24
N MET A 112 -1.88 -6.77 10.33
CA MET A 112 -3.27 -6.53 10.65
C MET A 112 -4.21 -7.10 9.58
N SER A 113 -5.26 -7.78 10.01
CA SER A 113 -6.38 -8.14 9.13
C SER A 113 -7.17 -6.88 8.77
N THR A 114 -7.35 -6.62 7.48
CA THR A 114 -8.03 -5.42 6.97
C THR A 114 -9.04 -5.77 5.88
N GLY A 115 -9.76 -4.76 5.37
CA GLY A 115 -10.78 -4.93 4.32
C GLY A 115 -12.01 -4.06 4.56
N SER A 116 -12.34 -3.76 5.82
CA SER A 116 -13.31 -2.71 6.16
C SER A 116 -12.59 -1.37 6.08
N LEU A 117 -12.89 -0.59 5.04
CA LEU A 117 -12.21 0.68 4.77
C LEU A 117 -12.35 1.65 5.96
N GLY A 118 -11.32 2.43 6.19
CA GLY A 118 -11.22 3.38 7.31
C GLY A 118 -10.79 2.76 8.64
N GLN A 119 -10.83 1.41 8.80
CA GLN A 119 -10.51 0.77 10.09
C GLN A 119 -9.00 0.52 10.27
N GLY A 120 -8.27 0.30 9.19
CA GLY A 120 -6.84 -0.03 9.25
C GLY A 120 -5.99 1.07 9.89
N ILE A 121 -6.26 2.33 9.57
CA ILE A 121 -5.53 3.45 10.18
C ILE A 121 -5.72 3.51 11.70
N SER A 122 -6.91 3.15 12.23
CA SER A 122 -7.13 3.10 13.68
C SER A 122 -6.29 2.02 14.35
N ALA A 123 -6.14 0.85 13.71
CA ALA A 123 -5.24 -0.19 14.18
C ALA A 123 -3.77 0.28 14.17
N ALA A 124 -3.34 0.96 13.10
CA ALA A 124 -2.01 1.55 13.00
C ALA A 124 -1.75 2.60 14.11
N VAL A 125 -2.72 3.45 14.41
CA VAL A 125 -2.67 4.41 15.53
C VAL A 125 -2.48 3.68 16.86
N GLY A 126 -3.23 2.59 17.08
CA GLY A 126 -3.09 1.76 18.28
C GLY A 126 -1.69 1.15 18.43
N MET A 127 -1.12 0.63 17.33
CA MET A 127 0.24 0.09 17.30
C MET A 127 1.29 1.17 17.59
N ALA A 128 1.16 2.35 16.97
CA ALA A 128 2.07 3.48 17.19
C ALA A 128 2.02 4.00 18.63
N LEU A 129 0.82 4.11 19.20
CA LEU A 129 0.63 4.49 20.60
C LEU A 129 1.25 3.46 21.55
N ALA A 130 1.06 2.16 21.27
CA ALA A 130 1.64 1.09 22.07
C ALA A 130 3.17 1.17 22.08
N ALA A 131 3.81 1.37 20.92
CA ALA A 131 5.26 1.54 20.83
C ALA A 131 5.74 2.70 21.71
N LYS A 132 5.12 3.87 21.62
CA LYS A 132 5.47 5.03 22.46
C LYS A 132 5.24 4.76 23.96
N HIS A 133 4.18 4.06 24.31
CA HIS A 133 3.85 3.76 25.69
C HIS A 133 4.88 2.84 26.36
N TRP A 134 5.35 1.83 25.63
CA TRP A 134 6.35 0.87 26.16
C TRP A 134 7.80 1.24 25.83
N GLY A 135 8.04 2.31 25.08
CA GLY A 135 9.36 2.78 24.73
C GLY A 135 10.04 1.95 23.64
N ASP A 136 9.23 1.29 22.80
CA ASP A 136 9.71 0.58 21.63
C ASP A 136 10.12 1.55 20.52
N SER A 137 11.08 1.15 19.69
CA SER A 137 11.65 2.01 18.65
C SER A 137 11.02 1.83 17.26
N TYR A 138 10.10 0.87 17.09
CA TYR A 138 9.53 0.59 15.78
C TYR A 138 8.60 1.70 15.28
N ARG A 139 8.58 1.85 13.97
CA ARG A 139 7.66 2.72 13.26
C ARG A 139 6.47 1.93 12.73
N VAL A 140 5.38 2.64 12.50
CA VAL A 140 4.17 2.08 11.90
C VAL A 140 3.86 2.84 10.62
N TYR A 141 3.67 2.09 9.55
CA TYR A 141 3.27 2.59 8.24
C TYR A 141 1.87 2.11 7.92
N THR A 142 1.05 2.95 7.31
CA THR A 142 -0.28 2.55 6.84
C THR A 142 -0.56 3.12 5.46
N LEU A 143 -1.14 2.31 4.59
CA LEU A 143 -1.49 2.70 3.22
C LEU A 143 -3.00 2.75 3.06
N LEU A 144 -3.51 3.95 2.81
CA LEU A 144 -4.93 4.25 2.58
C LEU A 144 -5.19 4.49 1.09
N GLY A 145 -6.45 4.38 0.69
CA GLY A 145 -6.94 4.93 -0.57
C GLY A 145 -7.55 6.32 -0.37
N ASP A 146 -7.59 7.11 -1.42
CA ASP A 146 -8.26 8.41 -1.44
C ASP A 146 -9.78 8.28 -1.19
N GLY A 147 -10.46 7.37 -1.87
CA GLY A 147 -11.87 7.05 -1.60
C GLY A 147 -12.10 6.46 -0.21
N GLU A 148 -11.12 5.74 0.37
CA GLU A 148 -11.18 5.31 1.75
C GLU A 148 -11.23 6.48 2.73
N CYS A 149 -10.61 7.61 2.38
CA CYS A 149 -10.62 8.83 3.20
C CYS A 149 -12.00 9.52 3.27
N GLU A 150 -13.01 9.01 2.59
CA GLU A 150 -14.42 9.41 2.78
C GLU A 150 -15.02 8.85 4.07
N GLU A 151 -14.42 7.78 4.62
CA GLU A 151 -14.85 7.19 5.88
C GLU A 151 -14.52 8.12 7.08
N GLY A 152 -15.52 8.41 7.91
CA GLY A 152 -15.36 9.25 9.11
C GLY A 152 -14.29 8.74 10.08
N GLN A 153 -14.14 7.41 10.18
CA GLN A 153 -13.16 6.73 11.02
C GLN A 153 -11.71 7.15 10.72
N VAL A 154 -11.38 7.46 9.45
CA VAL A 154 -10.05 7.96 9.06
C VAL A 154 -9.74 9.26 9.81
N TRP A 155 -10.70 10.17 9.89
CA TRP A 155 -10.54 11.48 10.53
C TRP A 155 -10.55 11.39 12.05
N GLU A 156 -11.30 10.46 12.63
CA GLU A 156 -11.23 10.17 14.07
C GLU A 156 -9.83 9.69 14.46
N ALA A 157 -9.26 8.76 13.67
CA ALA A 157 -7.91 8.25 13.86
C ALA A 157 -6.86 9.37 13.66
N ALA A 158 -7.01 10.19 12.61
CA ALA A 158 -6.11 11.30 12.33
C ALA A 158 -6.09 12.33 13.45
N MET A 159 -7.25 12.71 13.97
CA MET A 159 -7.38 13.64 15.11
C MET A 159 -6.68 13.07 16.35
N PHE A 160 -6.90 11.79 16.65
CA PHE A 160 -6.27 11.14 17.80
C PHE A 160 -4.75 11.10 17.66
N ALA A 161 -4.23 10.66 16.50
CA ALA A 161 -2.80 10.56 16.26
C ALA A 161 -2.07 11.90 16.40
N GLY A 162 -2.64 12.97 15.82
CA GLY A 162 -2.07 14.30 15.92
C GLY A 162 -2.14 14.90 17.33
N ASN A 163 -3.19 14.55 18.10
CA ASN A 163 -3.29 15.01 19.50
C ASN A 163 -2.33 14.29 20.45
N HIS A 164 -1.90 13.10 20.10
CA HIS A 164 -0.96 12.30 20.89
C HIS A 164 0.48 12.31 20.33
N ASP A 165 0.78 13.22 19.39
CA ASP A 165 2.10 13.43 18.80
C ASP A 165 2.76 12.09 18.39
N LEU A 166 2.03 11.24 17.65
CA LEU A 166 2.51 9.91 17.23
C LEU A 166 3.53 10.02 16.08
N ASP A 167 4.72 10.51 16.36
CA ASP A 167 5.79 10.76 15.40
C ASP A 167 6.44 9.46 14.83
N ASN A 168 6.05 8.32 15.35
CA ASN A 168 6.39 7.00 14.84
C ASN A 168 5.33 6.44 13.86
N LEU A 169 4.31 7.24 13.50
CA LEU A 169 3.26 6.86 12.54
C LEU A 169 3.42 7.62 11.22
N VAL A 170 3.45 6.88 10.10
CA VAL A 170 3.42 7.41 8.74
C VAL A 170 2.19 6.86 8.01
N ALA A 171 1.26 7.72 7.66
CA ALA A 171 0.14 7.38 6.78
C ALA A 171 0.46 7.79 5.34
N ILE A 172 0.32 6.89 4.40
CA ILE A 172 0.46 7.14 2.97
C ILE A 172 -0.94 7.07 2.37
N VAL A 173 -1.35 8.10 1.65
CA VAL A 173 -2.61 8.08 0.88
C VAL A 173 -2.27 7.88 -0.58
N ASP A 174 -2.69 6.75 -1.14
CA ASP A 174 -2.69 6.47 -2.58
C ASP A 174 -3.80 7.32 -3.22
N HIS A 175 -3.41 8.53 -3.65
CA HIS A 175 -4.31 9.49 -4.31
C HIS A 175 -4.28 9.24 -5.82
N ASN A 176 -5.12 8.32 -6.27
CA ASN A 176 -5.23 7.97 -7.69
C ASN A 176 -6.49 8.55 -8.36
N GLY A 177 -7.31 9.29 -7.64
CA GLY A 177 -8.49 10.00 -8.13
C GLY A 177 -9.70 9.13 -8.49
N LEU A 178 -9.62 7.80 -8.28
CA LEU A 178 -10.63 6.86 -8.76
C LEU A 178 -11.07 5.87 -7.67
N GLN A 179 -12.36 5.68 -7.53
CA GLN A 179 -12.96 4.62 -6.72
C GLN A 179 -13.83 3.68 -7.58
N ILE A 180 -14.56 2.74 -6.96
CA ILE A 180 -15.29 1.69 -7.67
C ILE A 180 -16.38 2.23 -8.61
N ASP A 181 -17.02 3.34 -8.26
CA ASP A 181 -18.19 3.87 -8.96
C ASP A 181 -17.88 5.08 -9.88
N GLY A 182 -16.64 5.58 -9.86
CA GLY A 182 -16.26 6.75 -10.66
C GLY A 182 -15.00 7.45 -10.14
N SER A 183 -14.84 8.71 -10.54
CA SER A 183 -13.86 9.59 -9.91
C SER A 183 -14.29 9.94 -8.49
N ILE A 184 -13.31 10.18 -7.60
CA ILE A 184 -13.62 10.61 -6.22
C ILE A 184 -14.44 11.91 -6.21
N ASP A 185 -14.19 12.82 -7.15
CA ASP A 185 -14.92 14.10 -7.22
C ASP A 185 -16.38 13.96 -7.61
N GLU A 186 -16.70 12.95 -8.46
CA GLU A 186 -18.08 12.68 -8.88
C GLU A 186 -18.87 11.90 -7.83
N VAL A 187 -18.20 11.06 -7.04
CA VAL A 187 -18.88 10.19 -6.06
C VAL A 187 -19.05 10.92 -4.72
N ASN A 188 -17.97 11.23 -4.03
CA ASN A 188 -17.98 11.95 -2.74
C ASN A 188 -16.57 12.37 -2.37
N SER A 189 -16.14 13.56 -2.80
CA SER A 189 -14.75 13.99 -2.64
C SER A 189 -14.32 14.18 -1.18
N ALA A 190 -13.28 13.48 -0.78
CA ALA A 190 -12.60 13.71 0.49
C ALA A 190 -11.62 14.90 0.46
N MET A 191 -11.53 15.62 -0.65
CA MET A 191 -10.60 16.75 -0.82
C MET A 191 -10.98 17.98 0.04
N PRO A 192 -10.05 18.86 0.38
CA PRO A 192 -8.59 18.72 0.22
C PRO A 192 -7.98 17.84 1.32
N LEU A 193 -7.34 16.73 0.96
CA LEU A 193 -6.77 15.78 1.92
C LEU A 193 -5.64 16.39 2.74
N ALA A 194 -4.70 17.05 2.08
CA ALA A 194 -3.52 17.65 2.71
C ALA A 194 -3.90 18.62 3.84
N ASP A 195 -4.86 19.52 3.57
CA ASP A 195 -5.29 20.53 4.55
C ASP A 195 -6.03 19.91 5.74
N LYS A 196 -6.79 18.84 5.51
CA LYS A 196 -7.46 18.10 6.59
C LYS A 196 -6.45 17.45 7.54
N PHE A 197 -5.42 16.77 7.01
CA PHE A 197 -4.35 16.22 7.85
C PHE A 197 -3.57 17.33 8.58
N ARG A 198 -3.25 18.46 7.90
CA ARG A 198 -2.62 19.62 8.55
C ARG A 198 -3.47 20.16 9.71
N ALA A 199 -4.79 20.25 9.54
CA ALA A 199 -5.70 20.71 10.57
C ALA A 199 -5.69 19.80 11.82
N PHE A 200 -5.38 18.52 11.67
CA PHE A 200 -5.17 17.58 12.76
C PHE A 200 -3.70 17.49 13.22
N LYS A 201 -2.86 18.50 12.93
CA LYS A 201 -1.46 18.62 13.38
C LYS A 201 -0.51 17.57 12.78
N TRP A 202 -0.84 16.99 11.66
CA TRP A 202 0.08 16.13 10.94
C TRP A 202 1.09 16.97 10.13
N HIS A 203 2.33 16.49 10.04
CA HIS A 203 3.25 16.93 9.01
C HIS A 203 2.83 16.31 7.68
N VAL A 204 2.60 17.13 6.66
CA VAL A 204 2.09 16.66 5.37
C VAL A 204 3.14 16.83 4.29
N ILE A 205 3.42 15.75 3.59
CA ILE A 205 4.30 15.71 2.41
C ILE A 205 3.42 15.42 1.20
N GLU A 206 3.40 16.33 0.25
CA GLU A 206 2.70 16.16 -1.02
C GLU A 206 3.68 15.61 -2.05
N LEU A 207 3.45 14.39 -2.53
CA LEU A 207 4.30 13.65 -3.45
C LEU A 207 3.67 13.70 -4.84
N ALA A 208 4.28 14.47 -5.73
CA ALA A 208 3.72 14.78 -7.05
C ALA A 208 3.68 13.58 -8.01
N ASP A 209 4.55 12.59 -7.82
CA ASP A 209 4.53 11.32 -8.54
C ASP A 209 4.89 10.17 -7.59
N GLY A 210 3.87 9.48 -7.11
CA GLY A 210 3.97 8.31 -6.23
C GLY A 210 4.40 7.02 -6.97
N ASN A 211 4.71 7.11 -8.26
CA ASN A 211 5.31 6.05 -9.05
C ASN A 211 6.77 6.36 -9.44
N ASP A 212 7.33 7.49 -9.00
CA ASP A 212 8.74 7.86 -9.16
C ASP A 212 9.55 7.50 -7.91
N MET A 213 10.49 6.56 -8.02
CA MET A 213 11.30 6.09 -6.88
C MET A 213 12.16 7.19 -6.25
N ALA A 214 12.61 8.18 -7.01
CA ALA A 214 13.43 9.26 -6.46
C ALA A 214 12.59 10.19 -5.59
N GLN A 215 11.36 10.48 -6.00
CA GLN A 215 10.42 11.27 -5.22
C GLN A 215 9.94 10.51 -3.98
N ILE A 216 9.64 9.21 -4.12
CA ILE A 216 9.31 8.35 -2.98
C ILE A 216 10.45 8.36 -1.95
N ALA A 217 11.69 8.12 -2.38
CA ALA A 217 12.86 8.15 -1.51
C ALA A 217 13.03 9.50 -0.78
N ALA A 218 12.81 10.60 -1.49
CA ALA A 218 12.89 11.94 -0.90
C ALA A 218 11.79 12.17 0.16
N ALA A 219 10.56 11.74 -0.12
CA ALA A 219 9.43 11.85 0.81
C ALA A 219 9.68 11.07 2.11
N PHE A 220 10.15 9.82 2.03
CA PHE A 220 10.49 9.04 3.22
C PHE A 220 11.72 9.59 3.95
N ALA A 221 12.72 10.12 3.23
CA ALA A 221 13.85 10.81 3.84
C ALA A 221 13.45 12.08 4.60
N GLU A 222 12.41 12.78 4.17
CA GLU A 222 11.80 13.90 4.90
C GLU A 222 11.03 13.37 6.11
N ALA A 223 10.16 12.37 5.92
CA ALA A 223 9.35 11.78 6.98
C ALA A 223 10.18 11.27 8.17
N ARG A 224 11.37 10.71 7.91
CA ARG A 224 12.30 10.27 8.99
C ARG A 224 12.83 11.40 9.86
N LYS A 225 12.83 12.64 9.39
CA LYS A 225 13.33 13.81 10.14
C LYS A 225 12.26 14.48 10.99
N VAL A 226 11.00 14.13 10.77
CA VAL A 226 9.88 14.69 11.51
C VAL A 226 9.84 14.11 12.92
N SER A 227 9.63 14.96 13.90
CA SER A 227 9.45 14.63 15.32
C SER A 227 8.24 15.38 15.88
N ALA A 228 7.68 14.85 16.94
CA ALA A 228 6.54 15.43 17.66
C ALA A 228 5.25 15.60 16.82
N SER A 229 5.14 14.94 15.68
CA SER A 229 3.89 14.85 14.92
C SER A 229 3.87 13.61 14.01
N PRO A 230 2.72 13.00 13.75
CA PRO A 230 2.60 11.98 12.72
C PRO A 230 2.80 12.59 11.32
N VAL A 231 3.16 11.74 10.35
CA VAL A 231 3.39 12.16 8.96
C VAL A 231 2.32 11.61 8.04
N ALA A 232 1.76 12.45 7.18
CA ALA A 232 0.89 12.05 6.08
C ALA A 232 1.59 12.33 4.74
N ILE A 233 1.79 11.31 3.92
CA ILE A 233 2.29 11.42 2.56
C ILE A 233 1.09 11.28 1.62
N ILE A 234 0.73 12.36 0.92
CA ILE A 234 -0.33 12.33 -0.09
C ILE A 234 0.37 12.08 -1.43
N ALA A 235 0.24 10.87 -1.95
CA ALA A 235 0.98 10.40 -3.11
C ALA A 235 0.07 10.37 -4.34
N GLU A 236 0.32 11.24 -5.31
CA GLU A 236 -0.32 11.17 -6.62
C GLU A 236 0.15 9.91 -7.34
N THR A 237 -0.77 9.02 -7.70
CA THR A 237 -0.44 7.75 -8.33
C THR A 237 -1.32 7.48 -9.55
N VAL A 238 -0.90 6.51 -10.37
CA VAL A 238 -1.69 6.03 -11.50
C VAL A 238 -2.35 4.71 -11.14
N LYS A 239 -3.67 4.68 -10.99
CA LYS A 239 -4.41 3.43 -10.82
C LYS A 239 -4.18 2.51 -12.00
N GLY A 240 -3.77 1.26 -11.77
CA GLY A 240 -3.47 0.31 -12.86
C GLY A 240 -2.09 0.48 -13.50
N LYS A 241 -1.18 1.21 -12.85
CA LYS A 241 0.17 1.55 -13.36
C LYS A 241 0.92 0.37 -13.97
N GLY A 242 1.46 0.59 -15.18
CA GLY A 242 2.30 -0.37 -15.90
C GLY A 242 1.53 -1.31 -16.83
N VAL A 243 0.18 -1.23 -16.85
CA VAL A 243 -0.67 -1.99 -17.78
C VAL A 243 -1.56 -1.03 -18.54
N SER A 244 -1.27 -0.83 -19.82
CA SER A 244 -1.83 0.27 -20.61
C SER A 244 -3.36 0.34 -20.64
N PHE A 245 -4.03 -0.80 -20.71
CA PHE A 245 -5.50 -0.87 -20.72
C PHE A 245 -6.14 -0.81 -19.31
N MET A 246 -5.33 -0.82 -18.24
CA MET A 246 -5.79 -0.67 -16.86
C MET A 246 -5.56 0.74 -16.30
N GLU A 247 -4.56 1.47 -16.83
CA GLU A 247 -4.19 2.79 -16.32
C GLU A 247 -5.37 3.77 -16.39
N ASN A 248 -5.66 4.39 -15.25
CA ASN A 248 -6.74 5.38 -15.08
C ASN A 248 -8.14 4.88 -15.52
N GLN A 249 -8.39 3.58 -15.41
CA GLN A 249 -9.67 2.98 -15.76
C GLN A 249 -10.42 2.49 -14.53
N VAL A 250 -11.56 3.07 -14.21
CA VAL A 250 -12.46 2.70 -13.12
C VAL A 250 -12.81 1.20 -13.15
N GLY A 251 -13.09 0.66 -14.34
CA GLY A 251 -13.49 -0.73 -14.54
C GLY A 251 -12.47 -1.78 -14.07
N TRP A 252 -11.22 -1.39 -13.82
CA TRP A 252 -10.17 -2.27 -13.31
C TRP A 252 -9.98 -2.18 -11.79
N HIS A 253 -10.90 -1.53 -11.09
CA HIS A 253 -10.88 -1.52 -9.63
C HIS A 253 -10.95 -2.94 -9.06
N GLY A 254 -11.92 -3.74 -9.49
CA GLY A 254 -12.19 -5.08 -8.94
C GLY A 254 -12.45 -6.16 -10.00
N LYS A 255 -11.81 -6.07 -11.17
CA LYS A 255 -11.99 -7.00 -12.29
C LYS A 255 -10.70 -7.76 -12.57
N ALA A 256 -10.80 -9.10 -12.71
CA ALA A 256 -9.68 -9.92 -13.16
C ALA A 256 -9.52 -9.84 -14.70
N PRO A 257 -8.26 -9.83 -15.22
CA PRO A 257 -8.01 -9.97 -16.64
C PRO A 257 -8.39 -11.38 -17.13
N ASN A 258 -8.87 -11.49 -18.37
CA ASN A 258 -8.98 -12.76 -19.07
C ASN A 258 -7.61 -13.22 -19.58
N ASP A 259 -7.53 -14.38 -20.24
CA ASP A 259 -6.26 -14.98 -20.66
C ASP A 259 -5.51 -14.08 -21.66
N GLU A 260 -6.19 -13.49 -22.65
CA GLU A 260 -5.61 -12.56 -23.62
C GLU A 260 -5.09 -11.28 -22.95
N GLN A 261 -5.88 -10.71 -22.06
CA GLN A 261 -5.51 -9.52 -21.27
C GLN A 261 -4.36 -9.81 -20.32
N PHE A 262 -4.30 -11.01 -19.76
CA PHE A 262 -3.17 -11.46 -18.93
C PHE A 262 -1.89 -11.51 -19.74
N GLU A 263 -1.90 -12.16 -20.92
CA GLU A 263 -0.74 -12.24 -21.81
C GLU A 263 -0.25 -10.85 -22.23
N GLN A 264 -1.17 -9.94 -22.59
CA GLN A 264 -0.83 -8.57 -22.91
C GLN A 264 -0.18 -7.84 -21.74
N ALA A 265 -0.79 -7.90 -20.56
CA ALA A 265 -0.26 -7.22 -19.36
C ALA A 265 1.14 -7.73 -18.99
N MET A 266 1.36 -9.06 -19.06
CA MET A 266 2.65 -9.66 -18.77
C MET A 266 3.71 -9.27 -19.81
N ALA A 267 3.35 -9.14 -21.09
CA ALA A 267 4.24 -8.68 -22.14
C ALA A 267 4.64 -7.20 -21.94
N GLU A 268 3.69 -6.33 -21.59
CA GLU A 268 3.96 -4.92 -21.28
C GLU A 268 4.90 -4.77 -20.07
N LEU A 269 4.64 -5.52 -18.99
CA LEU A 269 5.49 -5.51 -17.80
C LEU A 269 6.86 -6.14 -18.04
N ALA A 270 6.98 -7.11 -18.94
CA ALA A 270 8.28 -7.68 -19.32
C ALA A 270 9.11 -6.63 -20.09
N ALA A 271 8.52 -5.98 -21.08
CA ALA A 271 9.17 -4.93 -21.85
C ALA A 271 9.62 -3.75 -20.97
N ALA A 272 8.75 -3.28 -20.06
CA ALA A 272 9.09 -2.22 -19.11
C ALA A 272 10.27 -2.62 -18.20
N GLY A 273 10.34 -3.90 -17.79
CA GLY A 273 11.44 -4.40 -16.98
C GLY A 273 12.80 -4.43 -17.69
N GLU A 274 12.82 -4.54 -19.01
CA GLU A 274 14.05 -4.49 -19.83
C GLU A 274 14.58 -3.05 -19.98
N GLU A 275 13.69 -2.05 -19.88
CA GLU A 275 14.06 -0.63 -19.99
C GLU A 275 14.58 -0.04 -18.65
N LEU A 276 14.25 -0.67 -17.52
CA LEU A 276 14.72 -0.32 -16.18
C LEU A 276 16.15 -0.88 -15.91
#